data_d868f2a239a5925c41c3ee1017931adf
#
_entry.id   d868f2a239a5925c41c3ee1017931adf
#
_cell.length_a   1.000
_cell.length_b   1.000
_cell.length_c   1.000
_cell.angle_alpha   90.00
_cell.angle_beta   90.00
_cell.angle_gamma   90.00
#
_symmetry.space_group_name_H-M   'P 1'
#
loop_
_entity.id
_entity.type
_entity.pdbx_description
1 polymer ?
#
loop_
_entity_poly.entity_id
_entity_poly.type
_entity_poly.pdbx_seq_one_letter_code
_entity_poly.pdbx_strand_id
1 'polypeptide(L)'
;YSDEEKTKVSDSLRLKEYVDVESLEALPSSPYNLRFTYSSTSVQAINFANIGSVPEMQEFYLSIKNNTGSTINQPIPNGSGWQSEETSVELPAGKATGVSLKKEHGIIVVRV
;
A
#
# COMPACT_ATOMS: atom_id res chain seq x y z
N TYR A 1 6.46 12.94 -31.93
CA TYR A 1 7.39 12.21 -31.05
C TYR A 1 8.11 11.11 -31.81
N SER A 2 9.36 10.88 -31.47
CA SER A 2 10.08 9.71 -31.89
C SER A 2 9.52 8.45 -31.19
N ASP A 3 9.86 7.28 -31.67
CA ASP A 3 9.42 6.03 -31.02
C ASP A 3 9.94 5.91 -29.59
N GLU A 4 11.17 6.37 -29.33
CA GLU A 4 11.75 6.40 -28.00
C GLU A 4 10.97 7.32 -27.04
N GLU A 5 10.55 8.48 -27.51
CA GLU A 5 9.76 9.41 -26.72
C GLU A 5 8.37 8.86 -26.40
N LYS A 6 7.75 8.18 -27.36
CA LYS A 6 6.46 7.52 -27.15
C LYS A 6 6.58 6.42 -26.11
N THR A 7 7.65 5.64 -26.14
CA THR A 7 7.91 4.59 -25.17
C THR A 7 8.09 5.16 -23.77
N LYS A 8 8.86 6.25 -23.64
CA LYS A 8 9.06 6.93 -22.34
C LYS A 8 7.76 7.45 -21.75
N VAL A 9 6.90 8.05 -22.55
CA VAL A 9 5.60 8.54 -22.08
C VAL A 9 4.73 7.37 -21.61
N SER A 10 4.70 6.29 -22.37
CA SER A 10 3.95 5.09 -22.01
C SER A 10 4.45 4.48 -20.70
N ASP A 11 5.76 4.35 -20.52
CA ASP A 11 6.37 3.79 -19.32
C ASP A 11 6.11 4.69 -18.10
N SER A 12 6.19 6.02 -18.27
CA SER A 12 5.86 6.97 -17.19
C SER A 12 4.42 6.84 -16.74
N LEU A 13 3.48 6.64 -17.67
CA LEU A 13 2.07 6.41 -17.33
C LEU A 13 1.88 5.10 -16.58
N ARG A 14 2.59 4.04 -16.96
CA ARG A 14 2.53 2.75 -16.28
C ARG A 14 3.05 2.83 -14.85
N LEU A 15 4.11 3.60 -14.60
CA LEU A 15 4.66 3.80 -13.26
C LEU A 15 3.66 4.50 -12.33
N LYS A 16 2.64 5.17 -12.90
CA LYS A 16 1.58 5.84 -12.17
C LYS A 16 0.29 5.00 -12.08
N GLU A 17 0.30 3.78 -12.60
CA GLU A 17 -0.86 2.90 -12.45
C GLU A 17 -1.12 2.61 -10.98
N TYR A 18 -2.38 2.65 -10.63
CA TYR A 18 -2.81 2.33 -9.28
C TYR A 18 -4.13 1.57 -9.33
N VAL A 19 -4.49 0.97 -8.22
CA VAL A 19 -5.78 0.33 -8.05
C VAL A 19 -6.40 0.79 -6.72
N ASP A 20 -7.71 1.01 -6.74
CA ASP A 20 -8.48 1.23 -5.53
C ASP A 20 -8.88 -0.14 -4.97
N VAL A 21 -8.35 -0.48 -3.80
CA VAL A 21 -8.64 -1.77 -3.17
C VAL A 21 -9.87 -1.64 -2.27
N GLU A 22 -10.65 -2.69 -2.22
CA GLU A 22 -11.87 -2.73 -1.40
C GLU A 22 -11.57 -3.12 0.05
N SER A 23 -10.42 -3.74 0.30
CA SER A 23 -10.02 -4.19 1.63
C SER A 23 -8.51 -4.14 1.78
N LEU A 24 -8.03 -3.72 2.96
CA LEU A 24 -6.62 -3.80 3.31
C LEU A 24 -6.18 -5.24 3.60
N GLU A 25 -7.11 -6.15 3.86
CA GLU A 25 -6.82 -7.52 4.24
C GLU A 25 -6.49 -8.42 3.05
N ALA A 26 -6.71 -7.96 1.83
CA ALA A 26 -6.48 -8.72 0.61
C ALA A 26 -5.89 -7.84 -0.49
N LEU A 27 -4.71 -7.29 -0.25
CA LEU A 27 -4.02 -6.44 -1.22
C LEU A 27 -3.53 -7.26 -2.41
N PRO A 28 -3.69 -6.76 -3.65
CA PRO A 28 -3.15 -7.44 -4.83
C PRO A 28 -1.63 -7.30 -4.91
N SER A 29 -0.97 -8.22 -5.62
CA SER A 29 0.46 -8.17 -5.87
C SER A 29 0.84 -7.31 -7.07
N SER A 30 -0.13 -6.74 -7.76
CA SER A 30 0.04 -5.75 -8.83
C SER A 30 -1.27 -5.00 -9.07
N PRO A 31 -1.25 -3.73 -9.52
CA PRO A 31 -0.06 -2.89 -9.64
C PRO A 31 0.56 -2.56 -8.28
N TYR A 32 1.67 -1.80 -8.28
CA TYR A 32 2.44 -1.55 -7.06
C TYR A 32 1.98 -0.30 -6.30
N ASN A 33 1.08 0.48 -6.87
CA ASN A 33 0.45 1.62 -6.22
C ASN A 33 -0.97 1.26 -5.85
N LEU A 34 -1.26 1.29 -4.55
CA LEU A 34 -2.53 0.85 -4.01
C LEU A 34 -3.18 2.01 -3.24
N ARG A 35 -4.50 2.15 -3.38
CA ARG A 35 -5.27 3.13 -2.62
C ARG A 35 -6.39 2.44 -1.89
N PHE A 36 -6.60 2.84 -0.65
CA PHE A 36 -7.74 2.40 0.15
C PHE A 36 -8.37 3.60 0.82
N THR A 37 -9.69 3.61 0.93
CA THR A 37 -10.44 4.66 1.61
C THR A 37 -11.28 4.04 2.72
N TYR A 38 -11.04 4.49 3.95
CA TYR A 38 -11.93 4.16 5.06
C TYR A 38 -13.20 5.01 4.97
N SER A 39 -14.35 4.37 4.93
CA SER A 39 -15.65 5.03 5.01
C SER A 39 -16.34 4.74 6.34
N SER A 40 -15.72 3.94 7.20
CA SER A 40 -16.17 3.71 8.58
C SER A 40 -14.95 3.57 9.48
N THR A 41 -15.15 3.65 10.81
CA THR A 41 -14.06 3.52 11.79
C THR A 41 -13.71 2.07 12.11
N SER A 42 -14.29 1.10 11.41
CA SER A 42 -13.93 -0.31 11.55
C SER A 42 -12.55 -0.57 10.93
N VAL A 43 -11.57 -0.83 11.78
CA VAL A 43 -10.18 -0.97 11.40
C VAL A 43 -9.93 -2.32 10.72
N GLN A 44 -9.15 -2.31 9.63
CA GLN A 44 -8.75 -3.53 8.92
C GLN A 44 -7.25 -3.75 9.10
N ALA A 45 -6.83 -5.00 9.21
CA ALA A 45 -5.41 -5.36 9.24
C ALA A 45 -4.86 -5.38 7.81
N ILE A 46 -3.63 -4.90 7.64
CA ILE A 46 -2.96 -4.91 6.33
C ILE A 46 -2.43 -6.30 6.04
N ASN A 47 -2.81 -6.87 4.90
CA ASN A 47 -2.31 -8.16 4.44
C ASN A 47 -2.42 -8.26 2.92
N PHE A 48 -1.58 -9.07 2.29
CA PHE A 48 -1.70 -9.40 0.88
C PHE A 48 -2.62 -10.60 0.69
N ALA A 49 -3.38 -10.61 -0.40
CA ALA A 49 -4.22 -11.76 -0.75
C ALA A 49 -3.36 -13.01 -0.97
N ASN A 50 -2.18 -12.85 -1.55
CA ASN A 50 -1.21 -13.92 -1.75
C ASN A 50 0.20 -13.39 -1.53
N ILE A 51 0.71 -13.50 -0.32
CA ILE A 51 2.03 -13.01 0.05
C ILE A 51 3.15 -13.69 -0.75
N GLY A 52 2.94 -14.92 -1.18
CA GLY A 52 3.91 -15.65 -2.00
C GLY A 52 4.08 -15.08 -3.40
N SER A 53 3.12 -14.32 -3.90
CA SER A 53 3.16 -13.67 -5.20
C SER A 53 3.81 -12.29 -5.17
N VAL A 54 4.15 -11.78 -3.99
CA VAL A 54 4.81 -10.48 -3.86
C VAL A 54 6.27 -10.62 -4.27
N PRO A 55 6.74 -9.85 -5.29
CA PRO A 55 8.13 -9.94 -5.73
C PRO A 55 9.12 -9.42 -4.69
N GLU A 56 10.26 -10.08 -4.58
CA GLU A 56 11.37 -9.58 -3.75
C GLU A 56 11.84 -8.21 -4.25
N MET A 57 12.14 -7.32 -3.32
CA MET A 57 12.69 -5.99 -3.55
C MET A 57 11.78 -5.04 -4.32
N GLN A 58 10.54 -5.43 -4.59
CA GLN A 58 9.56 -4.54 -5.20
C GLN A 58 8.87 -3.72 -4.11
N GLU A 59 8.96 -2.41 -4.22
CA GLU A 59 8.29 -1.50 -3.31
C GLU A 59 6.84 -1.28 -3.73
N PHE A 60 5.92 -1.40 -2.77
CA PHE A 60 4.52 -1.05 -2.92
C PHE A 60 4.26 0.22 -2.15
N TYR A 61 3.51 1.12 -2.75
CA TYR A 61 3.03 2.32 -2.06
C TYR A 61 1.53 2.16 -1.81
N LEU A 62 1.16 2.24 -0.54
CA LEU A 62 -0.24 2.16 -0.11
C LEU A 62 -0.66 3.51 0.44
N SER A 63 -1.62 4.14 -0.23
CA SER A 63 -2.21 5.39 0.23
C SER A 63 -3.55 5.07 0.91
N ILE A 64 -3.68 5.42 2.17
CA ILE A 64 -4.90 5.18 2.95
C ILE A 64 -5.53 6.53 3.26
N LYS A 65 -6.74 6.76 2.72
CA LYS A 65 -7.51 7.95 3.06
C LYS A 65 -8.51 7.62 4.14
N ASN A 66 -8.54 8.45 5.17
CA ASN A 66 -9.56 8.39 6.21
C ASN A 66 -10.69 9.35 5.86
N ASN A 67 -11.74 8.83 5.23
CA ASN A 67 -12.91 9.61 4.85
C ASN A 67 -14.00 9.56 5.93
N THR A 68 -13.59 9.51 7.20
CA THR A 68 -14.47 9.57 8.36
C THR A 68 -14.22 10.84 9.13
N GLY A 69 -15.08 11.16 10.09
CA GLY A 69 -14.93 12.32 10.95
C GLY A 69 -14.03 12.11 12.17
N SER A 70 -13.38 10.96 12.28
CA SER A 70 -12.58 10.60 13.46
C SER A 70 -11.21 10.07 13.05
N THR A 71 -10.20 10.27 13.90
CA THR A 71 -8.88 9.66 13.71
C THR A 71 -8.99 8.15 13.84
N ILE A 72 -8.31 7.43 12.94
CA ILE A 72 -8.24 5.97 12.96
C ILE A 72 -6.80 5.55 13.30
N ASN A 73 -6.63 4.64 14.23
CA ASN A 73 -5.34 4.03 14.52
C ASN A 73 -5.21 2.76 13.69
N GLN A 74 -4.41 2.84 12.63
CA GLN A 74 -4.19 1.72 11.73
C GLN A 74 -3.09 0.82 12.30
N PRO A 75 -3.39 -0.45 12.62
CA PRO A 75 -2.35 -1.38 13.07
C PRO A 75 -1.40 -1.71 11.92
N ILE A 76 -0.12 -1.79 12.22
CA ILE A 76 0.93 -2.16 11.28
C ILE A 76 1.37 -3.59 11.59
N PRO A 77 1.36 -4.51 10.60
CA PRO A 77 1.78 -5.88 10.83
C PRO A 77 3.24 -5.99 11.27
N ASN A 78 3.50 -6.85 12.24
CA ASN A 78 4.85 -7.13 12.71
C ASN A 78 4.92 -8.57 13.21
N GLY A 79 5.92 -9.32 12.74
CA GLY A 79 6.06 -10.75 13.05
C GLY A 79 5.41 -11.64 11.98
N SER A 80 5.72 -12.93 11.98
CA SER A 80 5.18 -13.92 11.02
C SER A 80 5.31 -13.52 9.55
N GLY A 81 6.52 -13.07 9.15
CA GLY A 81 6.77 -12.65 7.77
C GLY A 81 6.59 -11.15 7.53
N TRP A 82 6.36 -10.38 8.57
CA TRP A 82 6.21 -8.92 8.53
C TRP A 82 7.17 -8.27 9.51
N GLN A 83 7.66 -7.09 9.17
CA GLN A 83 8.54 -6.30 10.03
C GLN A 83 8.20 -4.83 9.93
N SER A 84 8.10 -4.15 11.07
CA SER A 84 7.88 -2.71 11.13
C SER A 84 8.49 -2.16 12.42
N GLU A 85 8.98 -0.93 12.36
CA GLU A 85 9.40 -0.19 13.55
C GLU A 85 8.20 0.39 14.30
N GLU A 86 7.09 0.60 13.58
CA GLU A 86 5.85 1.15 14.14
C GLU A 86 4.86 0.02 14.37
N THR A 87 4.12 0.08 15.48
CA THR A 87 3.03 -0.87 15.75
C THR A 87 1.70 -0.38 15.22
N SER A 88 1.57 0.92 15.02
CA SER A 88 0.38 1.54 14.45
C SER A 88 0.74 2.90 13.86
N VAL A 89 -0.15 3.43 13.03
CA VAL A 89 -0.05 4.78 12.48
C VAL A 89 -1.39 5.47 12.63
N GLU A 90 -1.36 6.74 13.03
CA GLU A 90 -2.57 7.54 13.09
C GLU A 90 -2.98 8.01 11.70
N LEU A 91 -4.24 7.82 11.38
CA LEU A 91 -4.86 8.31 10.15
C LEU A 91 -5.77 9.48 10.52
N PRO A 92 -5.31 10.72 10.34
CA PRO A 92 -6.14 11.88 10.69
C PRO A 92 -7.42 11.96 9.84
N ALA A 93 -8.50 12.41 10.43
CA ALA A 93 -9.78 12.56 9.76
C ALA A 93 -9.65 13.41 8.49
N GLY A 94 -10.20 12.93 7.39
CA GLY A 94 -10.21 13.62 6.10
C GLY A 94 -8.87 13.68 5.37
N LYS A 95 -7.84 12.98 5.85
CA LYS A 95 -6.50 13.02 5.28
C LYS A 95 -6.06 11.68 4.73
N ALA A 96 -5.10 11.71 3.81
CA ALA A 96 -4.46 10.53 3.27
C ALA A 96 -3.08 10.32 3.92
N THR A 97 -2.73 9.07 4.18
CA THR A 97 -1.45 8.68 4.78
C THR A 97 -0.79 7.63 3.90
N GLY A 98 0.49 7.79 3.62
CA GLY A 98 1.26 6.85 2.80
C GLY A 98 1.98 5.81 3.64
N VAL A 99 1.94 4.57 3.18
CA VAL A 99 2.65 3.43 3.79
C VAL A 99 3.43 2.73 2.69
N SER A 100 4.69 2.43 2.95
CA SER A 100 5.55 1.72 2.01
C SER A 100 5.72 0.26 2.44
N LEU A 101 5.58 -0.66 1.49
CA LEU A 101 5.67 -2.10 1.71
C LEU A 101 6.70 -2.66 0.74
N LYS A 102 7.68 -3.40 1.25
CA LYS A 102 8.72 -3.98 0.41
C LYS A 102 9.14 -5.35 0.95
N LYS A 103 9.13 -6.36 0.09
CA LYS A 103 9.55 -7.69 0.49
C LYS A 103 11.06 -7.81 0.39
N GLU A 104 11.72 -8.03 1.51
CA GLU A 104 13.17 -8.22 1.61
C GLU A 104 13.44 -9.51 2.38
N HIS A 105 14.23 -10.42 1.76
CA HIS A 105 14.58 -11.70 2.38
C HIS A 105 13.35 -12.50 2.83
N GLY A 106 12.29 -12.48 2.04
CA GLY A 106 11.06 -13.19 2.34
C GLY A 106 10.16 -12.53 3.38
N ILE A 107 10.54 -11.34 3.89
CA ILE A 107 9.81 -10.60 4.92
C ILE A 107 9.29 -9.30 4.33
N ILE A 108 8.04 -8.97 4.60
CA ILE A 108 7.46 -7.68 4.20
C ILE A 108 7.87 -6.63 5.21
N VAL A 109 8.69 -5.68 4.78
CA VAL A 109 9.11 -4.55 5.61
C VAL A 109 8.16 -3.39 5.35
N VAL A 110 7.55 -2.87 6.43
CA VAL A 110 6.60 -1.77 6.36
C VAL A 110 7.24 -0.52 6.92
N ARG A 111 7.16 0.57 6.17
CA ARG A 111 7.63 1.89 6.58
C ARG A 111 6.50 2.91 6.43
N VAL A 112 6.37 3.69 7.44
CA VAL A 112 5.35 4.76 7.48
C VAL A 112 5.99 6.11 7.19
#